data_15c5b0d2d92fbdf844a8a4eb9ee59fa0
#
_entry.id   15c5b0d2d92fbdf844a8a4eb9ee59fa0
#
_cell.length_a   1.000
_cell.length_b   1.000
_cell.length_c   1.000
_cell.angle_alpha   90.00
_cell.angle_beta   90.00
_cell.angle_gamma   90.00
#
_symmetry.space_group_name_H-M   'P 1'
#
loop_
_entity.id
_entity.type
_entity.pdbx_description
1 polymer ?
#
loop_
_entity_poly.entity_id
_entity_poly.type
_entity_poly.pdbx_seq_one_letter_code
_entity_poly.pdbx_strand_id
1 'polypeptide(L)'
;MGESTATKVTVPGDNRLANLEVSKKPSVFSRLPIVRDLKIAVGWQKAMLITGLVITAFFILVAIFAPVIAPYGYSQIRGDDGVAFPTQAPPSAEHIWGTTVGGFDVFSRTVWGARTAVIAIIVAVVLSIFIGVFLGLVSGYFGGWVDRVLVVIADAIYSFPSLLLAILMAIMISGGQSSLWGGILASGVSITVVYIPQYFRTIRAEVMRIKNSAYVESAKVVGASTWRIMTVHLLRNSTRTLPVILTLNSSEAILTLAGLGFLGFGIEPTAAAEWGYDLNRSVADVTAGIWWTAVFPGLAIVLIVLGITLVGESLNDLADPRLRARKSAGEVIGSIEDTSVEPNVEPSADN
;
A
#
# COMPACT_ATOMS: atom_id res chain seq x y z
N MET A 1 -10.00 13.29 40.91
CA MET A 1 -9.19 13.15 42.13
C MET A 1 -9.06 11.68 42.43
N GLY A 2 -7.82 11.16 42.41
CA GLY A 2 -7.49 9.75 42.64
C GLY A 2 -6.02 9.55 42.36
N GLU A 3 -5.17 10.04 43.31
CA GLU A 3 -3.74 9.78 43.31
C GLU A 3 -3.47 8.29 43.54
N SER A 4 -2.79 7.67 42.60
CA SER A 4 -2.24 6.31 42.74
C SER A 4 -0.84 6.43 43.36
N THR A 5 -0.76 6.18 44.65
CA THR A 5 0.46 6.01 45.43
C THR A 5 1.29 4.85 44.92
N ALA A 6 2.42 5.14 44.29
CA ALA A 6 3.43 4.15 43.94
C ALA A 6 4.21 3.72 45.20
N THR A 7 4.07 2.46 45.58
CA THR A 7 4.82 1.84 46.67
C THR A 7 6.29 1.67 46.25
N LYS A 8 7.21 2.43 46.89
CA LYS A 8 8.67 2.26 46.77
C LYS A 8 9.10 1.00 47.54
N VAL A 9 9.52 -0.02 46.82
CA VAL A 9 10.23 -1.15 47.42
C VAL A 9 11.70 -0.82 47.43
N THR A 10 12.26 -0.50 48.62
CA THR A 10 13.69 -0.29 48.84
C THR A 10 14.33 -1.62 49.25
N VAL A 11 15.24 -2.14 48.41
CA VAL A 11 16.11 -3.27 48.74
C VAL A 11 17.45 -2.69 49.22
N PRO A 12 17.94 -3.02 50.43
CA PRO A 12 19.21 -2.50 50.92
C PRO A 12 20.39 -3.19 50.24
N GLY A 13 21.23 -2.46 49.55
CA GLY A 13 22.59 -2.90 49.20
C GLY A 13 23.03 -2.87 47.75
N ASP A 14 22.20 -2.46 46.77
CA ASP A 14 22.68 -2.33 45.39
C ASP A 14 22.14 -1.08 44.70
N ASN A 15 22.95 -0.03 44.64
CA ASN A 15 22.63 1.25 44.00
C ASN A 15 22.50 1.15 42.46
N ARG A 16 22.71 -0.02 41.86
CA ARG A 16 22.58 -0.24 40.41
C ARG A 16 21.14 -0.52 39.95
N LEU A 17 20.24 -0.87 40.86
CA LEU A 17 18.84 -1.15 40.57
C LEU A 17 17.90 0.06 40.74
N ALA A 18 18.41 1.18 41.27
CA ALA A 18 17.61 2.38 41.55
C ALA A 18 17.18 3.16 40.27
N ASN A 19 17.73 2.83 39.08
CA ASN A 19 17.46 3.52 37.82
C ASN A 19 16.64 2.71 36.82
N LEU A 20 15.91 1.69 37.26
CA LEU A 20 14.88 1.08 36.40
C LEU A 20 13.68 2.04 36.32
N GLU A 21 13.79 3.00 35.39
CA GLU A 21 12.63 3.79 34.98
C GLU A 21 11.51 2.83 34.57
N VAL A 22 10.41 2.89 35.33
CA VAL A 22 9.18 2.17 34.97
C VAL A 22 8.75 2.70 33.58
N SER A 23 8.98 1.89 32.56
CA SER A 23 8.62 2.17 31.19
C SER A 23 7.17 2.65 31.13
N LYS A 24 6.96 3.91 30.76
CA LYS A 24 5.64 4.49 30.51
C LYS A 24 4.86 3.56 29.59
N LYS A 25 3.65 3.15 29.99
CA LYS A 25 2.76 2.33 29.15
C LYS A 25 2.70 2.92 27.75
N PRO A 26 3.00 2.13 26.71
CA PRO A 26 3.01 2.64 25.35
C PRO A 26 1.63 3.18 24.99
N SER A 27 1.56 4.38 24.44
CA SER A 27 0.31 5.01 23.98
C SER A 27 -0.34 4.12 22.90
N VAL A 28 -1.67 4.20 22.76
CA VAL A 28 -2.41 3.42 21.76
C VAL A 28 -1.85 3.64 20.34
N PHE A 29 -1.38 4.85 20.05
CA PHE A 29 -0.73 5.21 18.78
C PHE A 29 0.61 4.49 18.55
N SER A 30 1.36 4.15 19.60
CA SER A 30 2.63 3.41 19.47
C SER A 30 2.45 1.93 19.13
N ARG A 31 1.22 1.43 19.17
CA ARG A 31 0.85 0.05 18.79
C ARG A 31 0.54 -0.12 17.30
N LEU A 32 0.37 0.99 16.57
CA LEU A 32 0.21 0.92 15.12
C LEU A 32 1.49 0.37 14.48
N PRO A 33 1.40 -0.64 13.60
CA PRO A 33 2.57 -1.28 12.98
C PRO A 33 3.47 -0.25 12.30
N ILE A 34 2.92 0.71 11.58
CA ILE A 34 3.66 1.78 10.90
C ILE A 34 4.48 2.63 11.87
N VAL A 35 3.93 3.00 13.04
CA VAL A 35 4.65 3.80 14.06
C VAL A 35 5.79 3.01 14.68
N ARG A 36 5.59 1.70 14.86
CA ARG A 36 6.66 0.80 15.33
C ARG A 36 7.76 0.70 14.28
N ASP A 37 7.39 0.54 13.03
CA ASP A 37 8.33 0.39 11.93
C ASP A 37 9.13 1.68 11.67
N LEU A 38 8.52 2.86 11.84
CA LEU A 38 9.20 4.16 11.82
C LEU A 38 10.24 4.32 12.94
N LYS A 39 10.01 3.72 14.12
CA LYS A 39 10.98 3.74 15.23
C LYS A 39 12.15 2.79 15.00
N ILE A 40 11.93 1.70 14.29
CA ILE A 40 12.93 0.67 14.00
C ILE A 40 13.78 1.04 12.77
N ALA A 41 13.19 1.76 11.81
CA ALA A 41 13.87 2.21 10.60
C ALA A 41 14.98 3.23 10.91
N VAL A 42 16.18 3.06 10.31
CA VAL A 42 17.35 3.94 10.51
C VAL A 42 17.96 4.29 9.16
N GLY A 43 18.60 5.47 9.09
CA GLY A 43 19.34 5.91 7.92
C GLY A 43 18.47 5.99 6.65
N TRP A 44 18.97 5.46 5.54
CA TRP A 44 18.31 5.49 4.23
C TRP A 44 16.91 4.85 4.20
N GLN A 45 16.73 3.73 4.91
CA GLN A 45 15.42 3.06 5.01
C GLN A 45 14.35 3.95 5.63
N LYS A 46 14.74 4.72 6.67
CA LYS A 46 13.83 5.67 7.31
C LYS A 46 13.45 6.81 6.36
N ALA A 47 14.40 7.30 5.59
CA ALA A 47 14.14 8.33 4.58
C ALA A 47 13.17 7.82 3.50
N MET A 48 13.40 6.61 2.96
CA MET A 48 12.49 5.96 2.00
C MET A 48 11.08 5.79 2.57
N LEU A 49 10.96 5.28 3.81
CA LEU A 49 9.66 5.09 4.45
C LEU A 49 8.91 6.40 4.64
N ILE A 50 9.59 7.43 5.14
CA ILE A 50 8.97 8.75 5.36
C ILE A 50 8.56 9.37 4.02
N THR A 51 9.45 9.38 3.03
CA THR A 51 9.15 9.94 1.70
C THR A 51 7.97 9.21 1.07
N GLY A 52 7.98 7.87 1.08
CA GLY A 52 6.88 7.06 0.56
C GLY A 52 5.55 7.33 1.27
N LEU A 53 5.57 7.41 2.61
CA LEU A 53 4.37 7.73 3.40
C LEU A 53 3.85 9.15 3.12
N VAL A 54 4.74 10.13 2.99
CA VAL A 54 4.34 11.53 2.69
C VAL A 54 3.68 11.60 1.32
N ILE A 55 4.29 11.00 0.29
CA ILE A 55 3.72 10.99 -1.06
C ILE A 55 2.38 10.25 -1.07
N THR A 56 2.32 9.06 -0.49
CA THR A 56 1.08 8.27 -0.45
C THR A 56 -0.03 9.00 0.31
N ALA A 57 0.29 9.58 1.48
CA ALA A 57 -0.66 10.37 2.26
C ALA A 57 -1.12 11.61 1.50
N PHE A 58 -0.24 12.28 0.78
CA PHE A 58 -0.60 13.42 -0.08
C PHE A 58 -1.67 13.02 -1.10
N PHE A 59 -1.48 11.92 -1.85
CA PHE A 59 -2.48 11.48 -2.82
C PHE A 59 -3.79 11.00 -2.18
N ILE A 60 -3.74 10.37 -1.00
CA ILE A 60 -4.95 10.02 -0.25
C ILE A 60 -5.71 11.29 0.16
N LEU A 61 -5.02 12.31 0.64
CA LEU A 61 -5.64 13.58 1.00
C LEU A 61 -6.23 14.28 -0.22
N VAL A 62 -5.49 14.33 -1.34
CA VAL A 62 -6.00 14.85 -2.62
C VAL A 62 -7.27 14.09 -3.05
N ALA A 63 -7.29 12.77 -2.93
CA ALA A 63 -8.46 11.96 -3.28
C ALA A 63 -9.68 12.26 -2.40
N ILE A 64 -9.47 12.46 -1.08
CA ILE A 64 -10.54 12.79 -0.13
C ILE A 64 -11.07 14.18 -0.39
N PHE A 65 -10.18 15.16 -0.53
CA PHE A 65 -10.52 16.57 -0.69
C PHE A 65 -10.70 17.00 -2.16
N ALA A 66 -10.70 16.07 -3.11
CA ALA A 66 -10.89 16.36 -4.53
C ALA A 66 -12.08 17.31 -4.82
N PRO A 67 -13.27 17.14 -4.20
CA PRO A 67 -14.40 18.04 -4.43
C PRO A 67 -14.18 19.50 -3.97
N VAL A 68 -13.19 19.74 -3.11
CA VAL A 68 -12.86 21.06 -2.56
C VAL A 68 -11.64 21.66 -3.25
N ILE A 69 -10.68 20.81 -3.65
CA ILE A 69 -9.43 21.25 -4.29
C ILE A 69 -9.64 21.55 -5.77
N ALA A 70 -10.45 20.73 -6.46
CA ALA A 70 -10.69 20.88 -7.89
C ALA A 70 -11.65 22.07 -8.16
N PRO A 71 -11.24 23.08 -8.95
CA PRO A 71 -12.10 24.20 -9.29
C PRO A 71 -13.34 23.77 -10.08
N TYR A 72 -13.20 22.72 -10.89
CA TYR A 72 -14.25 22.23 -11.79
C TYR A 72 -14.55 20.76 -11.55
N GLY A 73 -15.77 20.35 -11.93
CA GLY A 73 -16.14 18.92 -11.95
C GLY A 73 -15.31 18.12 -12.96
N TYR A 74 -15.12 16.83 -12.72
CA TYR A 74 -14.32 15.95 -13.59
C TYR A 74 -14.83 15.86 -15.05
N SER A 75 -16.13 16.08 -15.28
CA SER A 75 -16.77 16.07 -16.59
C SER A 75 -17.25 17.44 -17.06
N GLN A 76 -16.94 18.50 -16.29
CA GLN A 76 -17.34 19.86 -16.59
C GLN A 76 -16.53 20.41 -17.76
N ILE A 77 -17.22 20.94 -18.77
CA ILE A 77 -16.65 21.52 -20.00
C ILE A 77 -17.19 22.93 -20.26
N ARG A 78 -17.92 23.51 -19.31
CA ARG A 78 -18.51 24.85 -19.39
C ARG A 78 -18.39 25.54 -18.04
N GLY A 79 -18.19 26.85 -18.09
CA GLY A 79 -18.26 27.71 -16.91
C GLY A 79 -19.69 27.88 -16.38
N ASP A 80 -19.83 28.52 -15.23
CA ASP A 80 -21.14 28.77 -14.61
C ASP A 80 -21.96 29.78 -15.47
N ASP A 81 -21.30 30.55 -16.33
CA ASP A 81 -21.90 31.42 -17.36
C ASP A 81 -22.44 30.67 -18.58
N GLY A 82 -22.26 29.35 -18.64
CA GLY A 82 -22.66 28.49 -19.76
C GLY A 82 -21.69 28.53 -20.95
N VAL A 83 -20.60 29.27 -20.88
CA VAL A 83 -19.58 29.35 -21.94
C VAL A 83 -18.73 28.09 -21.91
N ALA A 84 -18.50 27.51 -23.10
CA ALA A 84 -17.65 26.34 -23.21
C ALA A 84 -16.18 26.69 -22.90
N PHE A 85 -15.49 25.84 -22.14
CA PHE A 85 -14.06 25.99 -21.91
C PHE A 85 -13.29 25.90 -23.24
N PRO A 86 -12.20 26.68 -23.37
CA PRO A 86 -11.37 26.59 -24.57
C PRO A 86 -10.73 25.19 -24.65
N THR A 87 -10.60 24.65 -25.84
CA THR A 87 -9.94 23.36 -26.08
C THR A 87 -8.45 23.57 -26.26
N GLN A 88 -7.63 22.68 -25.67
CA GLN A 88 -6.16 22.70 -25.80
C GLN A 88 -5.51 24.04 -25.41
N ALA A 89 -6.17 24.81 -24.55
CA ALA A 89 -5.63 26.09 -24.09
C ALA A 89 -4.43 25.87 -23.15
N PRO A 90 -3.39 26.72 -23.26
CA PRO A 90 -2.22 26.62 -22.37
C PRO A 90 -2.58 26.97 -20.92
N PRO A 91 -1.72 26.62 -19.96
CA PRO A 91 -1.88 27.04 -18.58
C PRO A 91 -2.18 28.53 -18.44
N SER A 92 -3.20 28.86 -17.65
CA SER A 92 -3.70 30.22 -17.41
C SER A 92 -4.20 30.40 -15.98
N ALA A 93 -4.60 31.61 -15.59
CA ALA A 93 -5.19 31.84 -14.26
C ALA A 93 -6.53 31.13 -14.07
N GLU A 94 -7.30 30.95 -15.14
CA GLU A 94 -8.58 30.25 -15.14
C GLU A 94 -8.41 28.72 -15.22
N HIS A 95 -7.45 28.25 -16.02
CA HIS A 95 -7.08 26.86 -16.18
C HIS A 95 -5.61 26.65 -15.82
N ILE A 96 -5.33 26.42 -14.53
CA ILE A 96 -3.97 26.39 -13.95
C ILE A 96 -3.01 25.49 -14.72
N TRP A 97 -3.46 24.33 -15.18
CA TRP A 97 -2.68 23.38 -15.99
C TRP A 97 -3.16 23.28 -17.44
N GLY A 98 -3.93 24.26 -17.89
CA GLY A 98 -4.50 24.27 -19.24
C GLY A 98 -5.69 23.32 -19.40
N THR A 99 -6.12 23.13 -20.65
CA THR A 99 -7.27 22.30 -21.00
C THR A 99 -6.91 21.21 -22.00
N THR A 100 -7.73 20.17 -22.03
CA THR A 100 -7.59 19.02 -22.96
C THR A 100 -8.27 19.30 -24.30
N VAL A 101 -8.09 18.39 -25.28
CA VAL A 101 -8.81 18.41 -26.56
C VAL A 101 -10.34 18.39 -26.40
N GLY A 102 -10.84 17.80 -25.31
CA GLY A 102 -12.26 17.80 -24.97
C GLY A 102 -12.76 19.00 -24.20
N GLY A 103 -11.90 20.02 -23.95
CA GLY A 103 -12.24 21.20 -23.12
C GLY A 103 -12.31 20.87 -21.62
N PHE A 104 -11.75 19.77 -21.15
CA PHE A 104 -11.69 19.49 -19.72
C PHE A 104 -10.49 20.20 -19.08
N ASP A 105 -10.67 20.72 -17.86
CA ASP A 105 -9.59 21.29 -17.08
C ASP A 105 -8.62 20.23 -16.57
N VAL A 106 -7.34 20.34 -16.95
CA VAL A 106 -6.30 19.33 -16.65
C VAL A 106 -6.04 19.20 -15.16
N PHE A 107 -6.02 20.33 -14.43
CA PHE A 107 -5.82 20.33 -12.98
C PHE A 107 -6.95 19.57 -12.26
N SER A 108 -8.19 19.95 -12.55
CA SER A 108 -9.36 19.32 -11.95
C SER A 108 -9.41 17.82 -12.26
N ARG A 109 -9.17 17.42 -13.50
CA ARG A 109 -9.14 16.00 -13.88
C ARG A 109 -8.04 15.22 -13.17
N THR A 110 -6.85 15.81 -13.03
CA THR A 110 -5.75 15.15 -12.31
C THR A 110 -6.08 14.95 -10.83
N VAL A 111 -6.70 15.94 -10.18
CA VAL A 111 -7.17 15.86 -8.80
C VAL A 111 -8.27 14.82 -8.64
N TRP A 112 -9.30 14.84 -9.49
CA TRP A 112 -10.37 13.83 -9.47
C TRP A 112 -9.86 12.42 -9.82
N GLY A 113 -8.86 12.31 -10.69
CA GLY A 113 -8.21 11.06 -11.04
C GLY A 113 -7.55 10.38 -9.83
N ALA A 114 -7.00 11.15 -8.89
CA ALA A 114 -6.49 10.62 -7.63
C ALA A 114 -7.57 9.87 -6.84
N ARG A 115 -8.78 10.43 -6.78
CA ARG A 115 -9.93 9.80 -6.11
C ARG A 115 -10.34 8.49 -6.78
N THR A 116 -10.42 8.51 -8.10
CA THR A 116 -10.74 7.32 -8.90
C THR A 116 -9.71 6.22 -8.69
N ALA A 117 -8.42 6.56 -8.78
CA ALA A 117 -7.32 5.61 -8.57
C ALA A 117 -7.35 5.00 -7.17
N VAL A 118 -7.46 5.82 -6.12
CA VAL A 118 -7.48 5.35 -4.74
C VAL A 118 -8.67 4.42 -4.48
N ILE A 119 -9.87 4.76 -4.95
CA ILE A 119 -11.06 3.91 -4.77
C ILE A 119 -10.90 2.58 -5.51
N ALA A 120 -10.48 2.62 -6.79
CA ALA A 120 -10.29 1.40 -7.58
C ALA A 120 -9.26 0.45 -6.96
N ILE A 121 -8.15 1.00 -6.44
CA ILE A 121 -7.11 0.21 -5.77
C ILE A 121 -7.63 -0.39 -4.47
N ILE A 122 -8.33 0.40 -3.64
CA ILE A 122 -8.91 -0.12 -2.41
C ILE A 122 -9.83 -1.30 -2.71
N VAL A 123 -10.72 -1.16 -3.69
CA VAL A 123 -11.62 -2.24 -4.12
C VAL A 123 -10.81 -3.46 -4.57
N ALA A 124 -9.85 -3.26 -5.49
CA ALA A 124 -9.04 -4.34 -6.04
C ALA A 124 -8.25 -5.08 -4.96
N VAL A 125 -7.54 -4.35 -4.12
CA VAL A 125 -6.64 -4.93 -3.11
C VAL A 125 -7.43 -5.59 -1.97
N VAL A 126 -8.49 -4.94 -1.46
CA VAL A 126 -9.30 -5.51 -0.36
C VAL A 126 -9.98 -6.80 -0.81
N LEU A 127 -10.60 -6.81 -2.00
CA LEU A 127 -11.25 -8.01 -2.51
C LEU A 127 -10.24 -9.13 -2.80
N SER A 128 -9.08 -8.80 -3.41
CA SER A 128 -8.04 -9.79 -3.71
C SER A 128 -7.48 -10.44 -2.45
N ILE A 129 -7.20 -9.62 -1.41
CA ILE A 129 -6.74 -10.13 -0.11
C ILE A 129 -7.80 -11.03 0.51
N PHE A 130 -9.05 -10.55 0.60
CA PHE A 130 -10.11 -11.30 1.25
C PHE A 130 -10.32 -12.67 0.60
N ILE A 131 -10.46 -12.70 -0.72
CA ILE A 131 -10.67 -13.92 -1.49
C ILE A 131 -9.42 -14.80 -1.47
N GLY A 132 -8.25 -14.23 -1.77
CA GLY A 132 -6.99 -14.97 -1.86
C GLY A 132 -6.55 -15.57 -0.51
N VAL A 133 -6.70 -14.81 0.58
CA VAL A 133 -6.41 -15.30 1.94
C VAL A 133 -7.36 -16.44 2.32
N PHE A 134 -8.66 -16.28 2.08
CA PHE A 134 -9.65 -17.31 2.36
C PHE A 134 -9.36 -18.61 1.60
N LEU A 135 -9.16 -18.51 0.28
CA LEU A 135 -8.84 -19.66 -0.55
C LEU A 135 -7.49 -20.30 -0.17
N GLY A 136 -6.49 -19.48 0.15
CA GLY A 136 -5.17 -19.96 0.60
C GLY A 136 -5.21 -20.70 1.93
N LEU A 137 -6.02 -20.21 2.89
CA LEU A 137 -6.26 -20.92 4.17
C LEU A 137 -6.93 -22.27 3.94
N VAL A 138 -8.01 -22.30 3.14
CA VAL A 138 -8.76 -23.54 2.85
C VAL A 138 -7.86 -24.55 2.15
N SER A 139 -7.18 -24.14 1.10
CA SER A 139 -6.26 -24.98 0.32
C SER A 139 -5.11 -25.52 1.16
N GLY A 140 -4.41 -24.65 1.88
CA GLY A 140 -3.25 -25.01 2.70
C GLY A 140 -3.61 -25.95 3.86
N TYR A 141 -4.78 -25.76 4.49
CA TYR A 141 -5.23 -26.56 5.61
C TYR A 141 -5.73 -27.93 5.17
N PHE A 142 -6.72 -28.00 4.29
CA PHE A 142 -7.34 -29.27 3.88
C PHE A 142 -6.44 -30.09 2.97
N GLY A 143 -5.69 -29.47 2.06
CA GLY A 143 -4.87 -30.20 1.10
C GLY A 143 -5.68 -31.07 0.14
N GLY A 144 -5.07 -32.16 -0.33
CA GLY A 144 -5.73 -33.19 -1.15
C GLY A 144 -6.32 -32.66 -2.47
N TRP A 145 -7.55 -33.05 -2.79
CA TRP A 145 -8.21 -32.65 -4.03
C TRP A 145 -8.62 -31.17 -4.03
N VAL A 146 -9.01 -30.61 -2.88
CA VAL A 146 -9.36 -29.18 -2.74
C VAL A 146 -8.16 -28.31 -3.14
N ASP A 147 -7.00 -28.65 -2.62
CA ASP A 147 -5.75 -27.96 -2.94
C ASP A 147 -5.42 -28.07 -4.44
N ARG A 148 -5.52 -29.27 -5.03
CA ARG A 148 -5.23 -29.46 -6.47
C ARG A 148 -6.13 -28.62 -7.34
N VAL A 149 -7.43 -28.61 -7.10
CA VAL A 149 -8.38 -27.83 -7.89
C VAL A 149 -8.10 -26.33 -7.80
N LEU A 150 -7.90 -25.81 -6.57
CA LEU A 150 -7.62 -24.37 -6.38
C LEU A 150 -6.27 -23.95 -6.98
N VAL A 151 -5.25 -24.81 -6.91
CA VAL A 151 -3.96 -24.57 -7.56
C VAL A 151 -4.12 -24.51 -9.08
N VAL A 152 -4.82 -25.46 -9.68
CA VAL A 152 -5.05 -25.47 -11.15
C VAL A 152 -5.79 -24.22 -11.61
N ILE A 153 -6.81 -23.76 -10.84
CA ILE A 153 -7.53 -22.53 -11.17
C ILE A 153 -6.57 -21.30 -11.05
N ALA A 154 -5.80 -21.24 -9.98
CA ALA A 154 -4.84 -20.14 -9.79
C ALA A 154 -3.78 -20.15 -10.90
N ASP A 155 -3.28 -21.32 -11.31
CA ASP A 155 -2.30 -21.45 -12.38
C ASP A 155 -2.89 -21.08 -13.74
N ALA A 156 -4.15 -21.45 -14.01
CA ALA A 156 -4.87 -21.03 -15.20
C ALA A 156 -4.99 -19.50 -15.28
N ILE A 157 -5.35 -18.83 -14.18
CA ILE A 157 -5.39 -17.35 -14.13
C ILE A 157 -4.01 -16.77 -14.39
N TYR A 158 -2.97 -17.32 -13.77
CA TYR A 158 -1.58 -16.85 -13.94
C TYR A 158 -0.99 -17.10 -15.33
N SER A 159 -1.55 -18.02 -16.10
CA SER A 159 -1.08 -18.27 -17.47
C SER A 159 -1.40 -17.13 -18.44
N PHE A 160 -2.36 -16.28 -18.09
CA PHE A 160 -2.68 -15.09 -18.89
C PHE A 160 -1.77 -13.92 -18.51
N PRO A 161 -1.29 -13.13 -19.49
CA PRO A 161 -0.70 -11.83 -19.21
C PRO A 161 -1.67 -10.95 -18.41
N SER A 162 -1.21 -10.41 -17.26
CA SER A 162 -2.06 -9.72 -16.28
C SER A 162 -2.94 -8.62 -16.89
N LEU A 163 -2.34 -7.77 -17.74
CA LEU A 163 -3.06 -6.68 -18.40
C LEU A 163 -4.12 -7.20 -19.39
N LEU A 164 -3.81 -8.24 -20.15
CA LEU A 164 -4.79 -8.83 -21.08
C LEU A 164 -5.97 -9.45 -20.33
N LEU A 165 -5.69 -10.14 -19.22
CA LEU A 165 -6.75 -10.70 -18.37
C LEU A 165 -7.60 -9.57 -17.77
N ALA A 166 -6.97 -8.49 -17.30
CA ALA A 166 -7.69 -7.34 -16.76
C ALA A 166 -8.62 -6.70 -17.81
N ILE A 167 -8.15 -6.55 -19.06
CA ILE A 167 -8.96 -6.04 -20.19
C ILE A 167 -10.17 -6.94 -20.44
N LEU A 168 -9.92 -8.26 -20.56
CA LEU A 168 -10.99 -9.22 -20.79
C LEU A 168 -12.07 -9.16 -19.69
N MET A 169 -11.63 -9.13 -18.44
CA MET A 169 -12.51 -9.01 -17.28
C MET A 169 -13.27 -7.68 -17.27
N ALA A 170 -12.60 -6.56 -17.59
CA ALA A 170 -13.23 -5.26 -17.64
C ALA A 170 -14.36 -5.21 -18.69
N ILE A 171 -14.13 -5.75 -19.87
CA ILE A 171 -15.14 -5.85 -20.93
C ILE A 171 -16.33 -6.73 -20.49
N MET A 172 -16.06 -7.88 -19.87
CA MET A 172 -17.10 -8.80 -19.41
C MET A 172 -17.97 -8.21 -18.30
N ILE A 173 -17.35 -7.46 -17.38
CA ILE A 173 -18.04 -6.92 -16.19
C ILE A 173 -18.79 -5.62 -16.54
N SER A 174 -18.19 -4.74 -17.37
CA SER A 174 -18.82 -3.46 -17.75
C SER A 174 -20.08 -3.65 -18.57
N GLY A 175 -20.20 -4.75 -19.31
CA GLY A 175 -21.35 -5.02 -20.20
C GLY A 175 -21.64 -3.89 -21.19
N GLY A 176 -20.65 -3.00 -21.43
CA GLY A 176 -20.82 -1.82 -22.28
C GLY A 176 -21.58 -0.66 -21.62
N GLN A 177 -21.75 -0.68 -20.30
CA GLN A 177 -22.41 0.39 -19.53
C GLN A 177 -21.39 1.27 -18.80
N SER A 178 -21.43 2.56 -19.08
CA SER A 178 -20.60 3.58 -18.43
C SER A 178 -21.40 4.34 -17.39
N SER A 179 -21.35 3.86 -16.16
CA SER A 179 -21.76 4.63 -14.98
C SER A 179 -20.55 4.88 -14.08
N LEU A 180 -20.57 5.97 -13.29
CA LEU A 180 -19.48 6.31 -12.36
C LEU A 180 -19.03 5.09 -11.52
N TRP A 181 -19.96 4.50 -10.81
CA TRP A 181 -19.67 3.34 -9.97
C TRP A 181 -19.47 2.06 -10.77
N GLY A 182 -20.17 1.89 -11.89
CA GLY A 182 -20.00 0.74 -12.77
C GLY A 182 -18.59 0.65 -13.35
N GLY A 183 -18.03 1.76 -13.84
CA GLY A 183 -16.67 1.81 -14.37
C GLY A 183 -15.59 1.56 -13.32
N ILE A 184 -15.68 2.22 -12.15
CA ILE A 184 -14.73 2.03 -11.05
C ILE A 184 -14.78 0.60 -10.50
N LEU A 185 -15.99 0.07 -10.29
CA LEU A 185 -16.17 -1.31 -9.80
C LEU A 185 -15.71 -2.33 -10.83
N ALA A 186 -16.06 -2.15 -12.12
CA ALA A 186 -15.61 -3.05 -13.18
C ALA A 186 -14.09 -3.13 -13.25
N SER A 187 -13.39 -1.98 -13.24
CA SER A 187 -11.93 -1.93 -13.23
C SER A 187 -11.36 -2.54 -11.96
N GLY A 188 -11.89 -2.18 -10.78
CA GLY A 188 -11.43 -2.72 -9.50
C GLY A 188 -11.61 -4.23 -9.38
N VAL A 189 -12.76 -4.78 -9.79
CA VAL A 189 -13.03 -6.22 -9.80
C VAL A 189 -12.18 -6.94 -10.83
N SER A 190 -11.95 -6.34 -12.01
CA SER A 190 -11.06 -6.92 -13.04
C SER A 190 -9.64 -7.09 -12.50
N ILE A 191 -9.11 -6.05 -11.83
CA ILE A 191 -7.80 -6.08 -11.18
C ILE A 191 -7.80 -7.09 -10.02
N THR A 192 -8.91 -7.24 -9.28
CA THR A 192 -9.07 -8.24 -8.22
C THR A 192 -8.78 -9.65 -8.74
N VAL A 193 -9.39 -10.04 -9.85
CA VAL A 193 -9.21 -11.39 -10.43
C VAL A 193 -7.75 -11.67 -10.76
N VAL A 194 -7.02 -10.68 -11.24
CA VAL A 194 -5.59 -10.79 -11.58
C VAL A 194 -4.74 -11.07 -10.33
N TYR A 195 -5.06 -10.45 -9.17
CA TYR A 195 -4.23 -10.54 -7.96
C TYR A 195 -4.64 -11.63 -6.97
N ILE A 196 -5.84 -12.20 -7.06
CA ILE A 196 -6.28 -13.32 -6.20
C ILE A 196 -5.23 -14.44 -6.14
N PRO A 197 -4.67 -14.95 -7.26
CA PRO A 197 -3.74 -16.07 -7.23
C PRO A 197 -2.46 -15.77 -6.43
N GLN A 198 -1.98 -14.52 -6.40
CA GLN A 198 -0.77 -14.17 -5.67
C GLN A 198 -0.98 -14.25 -4.16
N TYR A 199 -2.08 -13.68 -3.64
CA TYR A 199 -2.44 -13.81 -2.23
C TYR A 199 -2.73 -15.26 -1.85
N PHE A 200 -3.46 -15.97 -2.73
CA PHE A 200 -3.75 -17.39 -2.55
C PHE A 200 -2.46 -18.23 -2.36
N ARG A 201 -1.50 -18.11 -3.29
CA ARG A 201 -0.26 -18.88 -3.25
C ARG A 201 0.57 -18.57 -2.01
N THR A 202 0.68 -17.29 -1.65
CA THR A 202 1.44 -16.86 -0.48
C THR A 202 0.87 -17.43 0.80
N ILE A 203 -0.44 -17.27 1.02
CA ILE A 203 -1.09 -17.76 2.23
C ILE A 203 -1.10 -19.29 2.26
N ARG A 204 -1.36 -19.96 1.14
CA ARG A 204 -1.27 -21.40 1.03
C ARG A 204 0.10 -21.92 1.47
N ALA A 205 1.18 -21.34 0.96
CA ALA A 205 2.54 -21.76 1.31
C ALA A 205 2.82 -21.58 2.81
N GLU A 206 2.44 -20.44 3.39
CA GLU A 206 2.59 -20.18 4.81
C GLU A 206 1.77 -21.15 5.68
N VAL A 207 0.51 -21.41 5.32
CA VAL A 207 -0.35 -22.35 6.03
C VAL A 207 0.22 -23.76 5.97
N MET A 208 0.70 -24.22 4.81
CA MET A 208 1.34 -25.53 4.68
C MET A 208 2.59 -25.65 5.55
N ARG A 209 3.35 -24.58 5.71
CA ARG A 209 4.55 -24.54 6.56
C ARG A 209 4.22 -24.64 8.05
N ILE A 210 3.13 -24.01 8.51
CA ILE A 210 2.84 -23.90 9.95
C ILE A 210 1.76 -24.87 10.45
N LYS A 211 0.97 -25.52 9.58
CA LYS A 211 -0.17 -26.35 9.99
C LYS A 211 0.20 -27.57 10.85
N ASN A 212 1.45 -28.04 10.76
CA ASN A 212 1.97 -29.14 11.54
C ASN A 212 2.88 -28.69 12.70
N SER A 213 2.84 -27.43 13.09
CA SER A 213 3.60 -26.90 14.23
C SER A 213 3.00 -27.38 15.57
N ALA A 214 3.85 -27.49 16.59
CA ALA A 214 3.45 -27.99 17.91
C ALA A 214 2.24 -27.26 18.53
N TYR A 215 2.14 -25.92 18.33
CA TYR A 215 1.00 -25.14 18.86
C TYR A 215 -0.32 -25.45 18.14
N VAL A 216 -0.28 -25.84 16.84
CA VAL A 216 -1.48 -26.24 16.09
C VAL A 216 -1.88 -27.66 16.51
N GLU A 217 -0.92 -28.57 16.71
CA GLU A 217 -1.18 -29.92 17.21
C GLU A 217 -1.75 -29.89 18.61
N SER A 218 -1.19 -29.08 19.51
CA SER A 218 -1.75 -28.87 20.85
C SER A 218 -3.18 -28.38 20.82
N ALA A 219 -3.53 -27.44 19.90
CA ALA A 219 -4.90 -26.98 19.75
C ALA A 219 -5.86 -28.08 19.27
N LYS A 220 -5.39 -28.99 18.40
CA LYS A 220 -6.18 -30.17 17.97
C LYS A 220 -6.43 -31.12 19.12
N VAL A 221 -5.39 -31.43 19.94
CA VAL A 221 -5.49 -32.33 21.11
C VAL A 221 -6.51 -31.79 22.14
N VAL A 222 -6.56 -30.47 22.36
CA VAL A 222 -7.53 -29.86 23.27
C VAL A 222 -8.93 -29.76 22.64
N GLY A 223 -9.13 -30.25 21.39
CA GLY A 223 -10.44 -30.30 20.75
C GLY A 223 -10.88 -29.01 20.07
N ALA A 224 -9.95 -28.13 19.68
CA ALA A 224 -10.30 -26.93 18.92
C ALA A 224 -10.93 -27.28 17.57
N SER A 225 -12.04 -26.64 17.21
CA SER A 225 -12.70 -26.83 15.91
C SER A 225 -11.79 -26.39 14.75
N THR A 226 -11.97 -27.04 13.60
CA THR A 226 -11.25 -26.69 12.35
C THR A 226 -11.32 -25.20 12.04
N TRP A 227 -12.49 -24.58 12.15
CA TRP A 227 -12.68 -23.16 11.93
C TRP A 227 -11.86 -22.30 12.89
N ARG A 228 -11.82 -22.68 14.17
CA ARG A 228 -11.02 -21.99 15.18
C ARG A 228 -9.53 -22.12 14.90
N ILE A 229 -9.07 -23.30 14.48
CA ILE A 229 -7.66 -23.51 14.08
C ILE A 229 -7.31 -22.60 12.89
N MET A 230 -8.15 -22.57 11.85
CA MET A 230 -7.90 -21.77 10.67
C MET A 230 -7.89 -20.26 10.98
N THR A 231 -8.89 -19.75 11.67
CA THR A 231 -9.08 -18.31 11.87
C THR A 231 -8.23 -17.71 12.99
N VAL A 232 -7.97 -18.47 14.06
CA VAL A 232 -7.22 -17.95 15.22
C VAL A 232 -5.75 -18.32 15.16
N HIS A 233 -5.44 -19.60 14.83
CA HIS A 233 -4.07 -20.09 14.92
C HIS A 233 -3.30 -19.93 13.59
N LEU A 234 -3.92 -20.27 12.45
CA LEU A 234 -3.26 -20.19 11.16
C LEU A 234 -3.29 -18.79 10.55
N LEU A 235 -4.46 -18.17 10.45
CA LEU A 235 -4.62 -16.86 9.82
C LEU A 235 -3.67 -15.83 10.42
N ARG A 236 -3.63 -15.72 11.75
CA ARG A 236 -2.78 -14.73 12.45
C ARG A 236 -1.29 -14.90 12.14
N ASN A 237 -0.83 -16.14 11.94
CA ASN A 237 0.57 -16.42 11.70
C ASN A 237 0.95 -16.42 10.22
N SER A 238 0.00 -16.74 9.32
CA SER A 238 0.22 -16.76 7.87
C SER A 238 0.13 -15.37 7.21
N THR A 239 -0.46 -14.39 7.88
CA THR A 239 -0.68 -13.04 7.31
C THR A 239 0.46 -12.05 7.56
N ARG A 240 1.57 -12.47 8.14
CA ARG A 240 2.70 -11.59 8.49
C ARG A 240 3.37 -10.92 7.28
N THR A 241 3.37 -11.59 6.15
CA THR A 241 3.96 -11.11 4.89
C THR A 241 3.00 -10.26 4.06
N LEU A 242 1.69 -10.25 4.41
CA LEU A 242 0.68 -9.52 3.65
C LEU A 242 0.93 -8.01 3.50
N PRO A 243 1.42 -7.28 4.53
CA PRO A 243 1.65 -5.83 4.38
C PRO A 243 2.61 -5.49 3.24
N VAL A 244 3.66 -6.28 3.03
CA VAL A 244 4.63 -6.09 1.95
C VAL A 244 3.98 -6.37 0.60
N ILE A 245 3.28 -7.49 0.46
CA ILE A 245 2.62 -7.88 -0.79
C ILE A 245 1.50 -6.88 -1.13
N LEU A 246 0.79 -6.37 -0.12
CA LEU A 246 -0.25 -5.36 -0.28
C LEU A 246 0.29 -4.09 -0.94
N THR A 247 1.44 -3.57 -0.48
CA THR A 247 2.03 -2.36 -1.05
C THR A 247 2.52 -2.57 -2.48
N LEU A 248 3.19 -3.69 -2.75
CA LEU A 248 3.64 -4.05 -4.11
C LEU A 248 2.45 -4.17 -5.08
N ASN A 249 1.42 -4.92 -4.68
CA ASN A 249 0.22 -5.08 -5.50
C ASN A 249 -0.57 -3.78 -5.67
N SER A 250 -0.55 -2.88 -4.68
CA SER A 250 -1.19 -1.58 -4.82
C SER A 250 -0.51 -0.71 -5.87
N SER A 251 0.81 -0.71 -5.94
CA SER A 251 1.57 -0.01 -6.99
C SER A 251 1.26 -0.57 -8.38
N GLU A 252 1.27 -1.89 -8.50
CA GLU A 252 0.99 -2.57 -9.75
C GLU A 252 -0.47 -2.42 -10.19
N ALA A 253 -1.41 -2.35 -9.24
CA ALA A 253 -2.82 -2.11 -9.52
C ALA A 253 -3.05 -0.71 -10.13
N ILE A 254 -2.30 0.31 -9.70
CA ILE A 254 -2.35 1.65 -10.32
C ILE A 254 -1.89 1.57 -11.79
N LEU A 255 -0.77 0.90 -12.03
CA LEU A 255 -0.24 0.75 -13.39
C LEU A 255 -1.21 -0.05 -14.28
N THR A 256 -1.84 -1.08 -13.73
CA THR A 256 -2.86 -1.87 -14.46
C THR A 256 -4.09 -1.03 -14.76
N LEU A 257 -4.58 -0.23 -13.79
CA LEU A 257 -5.71 0.69 -14.02
C LEU A 257 -5.37 1.71 -15.11
N ALA A 258 -4.21 2.35 -15.00
CA ALA A 258 -3.75 3.32 -15.98
C ALA A 258 -3.52 2.67 -17.37
N GLY A 259 -3.03 1.44 -17.41
CA GLY A 259 -2.91 0.64 -18.63
C GLY A 259 -4.25 0.34 -19.28
N LEU A 260 -5.27 -0.04 -18.49
CA LEU A 260 -6.64 -0.22 -18.97
C LEU A 260 -7.19 1.06 -19.60
N GLY A 261 -7.05 2.19 -18.90
CA GLY A 261 -7.48 3.50 -19.37
C GLY A 261 -6.74 3.92 -20.64
N PHE A 262 -5.41 3.76 -20.66
CA PHE A 262 -4.58 4.09 -21.82
C PHE A 262 -4.92 3.28 -23.06
N LEU A 263 -5.30 2.01 -22.90
CA LEU A 263 -5.74 1.16 -24.01
C LEU A 263 -7.22 1.35 -24.39
N GLY A 264 -7.94 2.27 -23.72
CA GLY A 264 -9.33 2.59 -24.01
C GLY A 264 -10.36 1.64 -23.38
N PHE A 265 -9.93 0.77 -22.47
CA PHE A 265 -10.79 -0.17 -21.73
C PHE A 265 -11.01 0.27 -20.26
N GLY A 266 -10.63 1.50 -19.93
CA GLY A 266 -10.81 2.08 -18.62
C GLY A 266 -12.19 2.71 -18.41
N ILE A 267 -12.21 3.73 -17.55
CA ILE A 267 -13.43 4.43 -17.16
C ILE A 267 -13.67 5.59 -18.15
N GLU A 268 -14.91 5.71 -18.65
CA GLU A 268 -15.25 6.81 -19.53
C GLU A 268 -15.14 8.18 -18.86
N PRO A 269 -14.74 9.24 -19.60
CA PRO A 269 -14.45 10.57 -19.03
C PRO A 269 -15.70 11.24 -18.44
N THR A 270 -16.89 10.84 -18.87
CA THR A 270 -18.18 11.28 -18.34
C THR A 270 -18.56 10.57 -17.05
N ALA A 271 -17.98 9.39 -16.81
CA ALA A 271 -18.21 8.60 -15.61
C ALA A 271 -17.25 8.95 -14.47
N ALA A 272 -15.94 9.12 -14.77
CA ALA A 272 -14.93 9.62 -13.82
C ALA A 272 -13.70 10.16 -14.56
N ALA A 273 -12.87 10.94 -13.85
CA ALA A 273 -11.52 11.22 -14.32
C ALA A 273 -10.64 10.00 -14.05
N GLU A 274 -9.85 9.60 -15.06
CA GLU A 274 -8.91 8.50 -14.96
C GLU A 274 -7.63 8.86 -15.74
N TRP A 275 -6.49 8.76 -15.07
CA TRP A 275 -5.22 9.26 -15.60
C TRP A 275 -4.74 8.54 -16.85
N GLY A 276 -4.96 7.24 -16.96
CA GLY A 276 -4.57 6.46 -18.15
C GLY A 276 -5.40 6.84 -19.37
N TYR A 277 -6.70 7.06 -19.19
CA TYR A 277 -7.56 7.58 -20.26
C TYR A 277 -7.11 8.97 -20.72
N ASP A 278 -6.80 9.86 -19.78
CA ASP A 278 -6.33 11.21 -20.10
C ASP A 278 -4.99 11.16 -20.87
N LEU A 279 -4.07 10.25 -20.48
CA LEU A 279 -2.85 10.00 -21.22
C LEU A 279 -3.09 9.46 -22.65
N ASN A 280 -4.04 8.56 -22.83
CA ASN A 280 -4.40 8.09 -24.18
C ASN A 280 -4.81 9.26 -25.08
N ARG A 281 -5.66 10.14 -24.56
CA ARG A 281 -6.13 11.32 -25.30
C ARG A 281 -5.03 12.35 -25.56
N SER A 282 -4.06 12.45 -24.68
CA SER A 282 -2.94 13.38 -24.81
C SER A 282 -1.88 12.98 -25.84
N VAL A 283 -1.90 11.76 -26.37
CA VAL A 283 -0.91 11.31 -27.36
C VAL A 283 -0.89 12.21 -28.61
N ALA A 284 -2.04 12.57 -29.14
CA ALA A 284 -2.13 13.50 -30.27
C ALA A 284 -1.71 14.94 -29.89
N ASP A 285 -2.04 15.37 -28.66
CA ASP A 285 -1.68 16.69 -28.15
C ASP A 285 -0.15 16.85 -28.06
N VAL A 286 0.56 15.87 -27.53
CA VAL A 286 2.02 15.89 -27.39
C VAL A 286 2.70 16.03 -28.75
N THR A 287 2.19 15.35 -29.80
CA THR A 287 2.73 15.48 -31.15
C THR A 287 2.53 16.86 -31.75
N ALA A 288 1.52 17.60 -31.27
CA ALA A 288 1.24 19.00 -31.63
C ALA A 288 1.96 20.01 -30.73
N GLY A 289 2.82 19.56 -29.79
CA GLY A 289 3.55 20.44 -28.86
C GLY A 289 2.76 20.81 -27.59
N ILE A 290 1.59 20.22 -27.37
CA ILE A 290 0.70 20.47 -26.23
C ILE A 290 1.07 19.47 -25.14
N TRP A 291 2.09 19.76 -24.37
CA TRP A 291 2.69 18.83 -23.40
C TRP A 291 1.94 18.70 -22.07
N TRP A 292 1.19 19.73 -21.66
CA TRP A 292 0.56 19.81 -20.33
C TRP A 292 -0.54 18.75 -20.14
N THR A 293 -1.21 18.33 -21.21
CA THR A 293 -2.26 17.31 -21.15
C THR A 293 -1.71 15.92 -20.80
N ALA A 294 -0.42 15.65 -21.04
CA ALA A 294 0.25 14.39 -20.72
C ALA A 294 1.07 14.45 -19.43
N VAL A 295 1.82 15.56 -19.23
CA VAL A 295 2.80 15.64 -18.15
C VAL A 295 2.16 15.53 -16.76
N PHE A 296 1.06 16.24 -16.51
CA PHE A 296 0.45 16.25 -15.19
C PHE A 296 -0.21 14.93 -14.77
N PRO A 297 -1.07 14.29 -15.58
CA PRO A 297 -1.58 12.97 -15.24
C PRO A 297 -0.47 11.90 -15.22
N GLY A 298 0.52 12.00 -16.10
CA GLY A 298 1.68 11.11 -16.09
C GLY A 298 2.51 11.22 -14.80
N LEU A 299 2.81 12.43 -14.35
CA LEU A 299 3.50 12.68 -13.08
C LEU A 299 2.69 12.17 -11.89
N ALA A 300 1.37 12.32 -11.90
CA ALA A 300 0.50 11.80 -10.84
C ALA A 300 0.64 10.28 -10.70
N ILE A 301 0.63 9.54 -11.83
CA ILE A 301 0.85 8.08 -11.81
C ILE A 301 2.25 7.76 -11.27
N VAL A 302 3.29 8.40 -11.78
CA VAL A 302 4.68 8.13 -11.37
C VAL A 302 4.86 8.39 -9.87
N LEU A 303 4.35 9.51 -9.37
CA LEU A 303 4.53 9.89 -7.97
C LEU A 303 3.78 8.97 -7.01
N ILE A 304 2.52 8.61 -7.29
CA ILE A 304 1.76 7.73 -6.39
C ILE A 304 2.36 6.31 -6.40
N VAL A 305 2.76 5.79 -7.56
CA VAL A 305 3.44 4.48 -7.67
C VAL A 305 4.76 4.52 -6.91
N LEU A 306 5.57 5.56 -7.10
CA LEU A 306 6.82 5.75 -6.35
C LEU A 306 6.56 5.79 -4.84
N GLY A 307 5.57 6.56 -4.39
CA GLY A 307 5.21 6.66 -2.98
C GLY A 307 4.89 5.31 -2.35
N ILE A 308 4.00 4.54 -2.98
CA ILE A 308 3.58 3.23 -2.48
C ILE A 308 4.74 2.22 -2.56
N THR A 309 5.54 2.24 -3.63
CA THR A 309 6.70 1.35 -3.79
C THR A 309 7.75 1.61 -2.71
N LEU A 310 8.07 2.87 -2.42
CA LEU A 310 9.01 3.24 -1.34
C LEU A 310 8.54 2.73 0.03
N VAL A 311 7.24 2.78 0.31
CA VAL A 311 6.67 2.18 1.52
C VAL A 311 6.86 0.67 1.51
N GLY A 312 6.54 0.00 0.40
CA GLY A 312 6.65 -1.45 0.25
C GLY A 312 8.07 -1.97 0.42
N GLU A 313 9.03 -1.35 -0.24
CA GLU A 313 10.46 -1.72 -0.12
C GLU A 313 10.96 -1.51 1.30
N SER A 314 10.61 -0.39 1.92
CA SER A 314 11.01 -0.13 3.30
C SER A 314 10.41 -1.14 4.28
N LEU A 315 9.15 -1.56 4.10
CA LEU A 315 8.53 -2.61 4.90
C LEU A 315 9.17 -3.98 4.66
N ASN A 316 9.54 -4.28 3.43
CA ASN A 316 10.25 -5.50 3.06
C ASN A 316 11.61 -5.60 3.75
N ASP A 317 12.40 -4.53 3.70
CA ASP A 317 13.69 -4.43 4.37
C ASP A 317 13.56 -4.60 5.89
N LEU A 318 12.53 -4.02 6.49
CA LEU A 318 12.26 -4.15 7.93
C LEU A 318 11.79 -5.56 8.32
N ALA A 319 11.22 -6.31 7.37
CA ALA A 319 10.82 -7.70 7.59
C ALA A 319 12.00 -8.68 7.53
N ASP A 320 13.14 -8.32 6.90
CA ASP A 320 14.31 -9.21 6.77
C ASP A 320 15.06 -9.37 8.11
N PRO A 321 15.14 -10.61 8.66
CA PRO A 321 15.86 -10.87 9.90
C PRO A 321 17.38 -10.63 9.81
N ARG A 322 17.97 -10.77 8.60
CA ARG A 322 19.42 -10.60 8.38
C ARG A 322 19.84 -9.14 8.53
N LEU A 323 19.03 -8.23 8.05
CA LEU A 323 19.27 -6.80 8.21
C LEU A 323 19.11 -6.35 9.66
N ARG A 324 18.20 -6.98 10.43
CA ARG A 324 18.06 -6.74 11.87
C ARG A 324 19.27 -7.22 12.66
N ALA A 325 19.79 -8.42 12.37
CA ALA A 325 20.97 -8.98 13.04
C ALA A 325 22.24 -8.14 12.80
N ARG A 326 22.42 -7.62 11.58
CA ARG A 326 23.54 -6.74 11.23
C ARG A 326 23.53 -5.42 12.02
N LYS A 327 22.34 -4.89 12.29
CA LYS A 327 22.15 -3.67 13.08
C LYS A 327 22.52 -3.85 14.55
N SER A 328 22.03 -4.95 15.16
CA SER A 328 22.35 -5.27 16.56
C SER A 328 23.86 -5.48 16.75
N ALA A 329 24.54 -6.09 15.77
CA ALA A 329 26.00 -6.24 15.80
C ALA A 329 26.72 -4.88 15.65
N GLY A 330 26.26 -3.97 14.81
CA GLY A 330 26.81 -2.63 14.64
C GLY A 330 26.62 -1.74 15.87
N GLU A 331 25.48 -1.81 16.56
CA GLU A 331 25.21 -1.09 17.80
C GLU A 331 26.10 -1.61 18.96
N VAL A 332 26.32 -2.93 19.02
CA VAL A 332 27.20 -3.54 20.02
C VAL A 332 28.67 -3.13 19.76
N ILE A 333 29.12 -3.12 18.53
CA ILE A 333 30.49 -2.69 18.19
C ILE A 333 30.68 -1.20 18.48
N GLY A 334 29.73 -0.34 18.10
CA GLY A 334 29.77 1.10 18.42
C GLY A 334 29.78 1.40 19.92
N SER A 335 29.05 0.63 20.72
CA SER A 335 29.05 0.78 22.19
C SER A 335 30.36 0.28 22.84
N ILE A 336 31.05 -0.65 22.22
CA ILE A 336 32.37 -1.12 22.69
C ILE A 336 33.47 -0.11 22.33
N GLU A 337 33.42 0.53 21.18
CA GLU A 337 34.35 1.60 20.81
C GLU A 337 34.20 2.84 21.67
N ASP A 338 32.98 3.22 22.04
CA ASP A 338 32.71 4.40 22.89
C ASP A 338 33.15 4.18 24.35
N THR A 339 33.19 2.92 24.80
CA THR A 339 33.70 2.57 26.16
C THR A 339 35.22 2.37 26.23
N SER A 340 35.92 2.31 25.09
CA SER A 340 37.37 2.07 25.02
C SER A 340 38.22 3.35 24.94
N VAL A 341 37.60 4.55 24.89
CA VAL A 341 38.29 5.85 24.74
C VAL A 341 38.22 6.68 26.05
N GLU A 342 38.60 6.11 27.19
CA GLU A 342 39.12 6.88 28.30
C GLU A 342 40.36 6.18 28.90
N PRO A 343 41.58 6.49 28.45
CA PRO A 343 42.73 6.26 29.27
C PRO A 343 42.75 7.35 30.33
N ASN A 344 42.37 6.97 31.55
CA ASN A 344 42.58 7.78 32.75
C ASN A 344 44.11 7.91 32.97
N VAL A 345 44.69 8.97 32.40
CA VAL A 345 46.06 9.36 32.74
C VAL A 345 45.97 10.29 33.91
N GLU A 346 46.05 9.72 35.12
CA GLU A 346 46.39 10.52 36.31
C GLU A 346 47.81 11.08 36.14
N PRO A 347 48.02 12.40 36.28
CA PRO A 347 49.36 12.95 36.35
C PRO A 347 49.96 12.55 37.69
N SER A 348 51.02 11.71 37.66
CA SER A 348 51.85 11.44 38.84
C SER A 348 52.45 12.73 39.34
N ALA A 349 52.04 13.11 40.53
CA ALA A 349 52.71 14.13 41.34
C ALA A 349 54.01 13.51 41.89
N ASP A 350 55.15 13.88 41.33
CA ASP A 350 56.44 13.77 41.98
C ASP A 350 57.09 15.14 42.04
N ASN A 351 57.24 15.59 43.33
CA ASN A 351 58.14 16.58 43.94
C ASN A 351 58.26 17.98 43.34
#